data_77f6a5097c7b15c696dc3296438118a2
#
_entry.id   77f6a5097c7b15c696dc3296438118a2
#
_cell.length_a   1.000
_cell.length_b   1.000
_cell.length_c   1.000
_cell.angle_alpha   90.00
_cell.angle_beta   90.00
_cell.angle_gamma   90.00
#
_symmetry.space_group_name_H-M   'P 1'
#
loop_
_entity.id
_entity.type
_entity.pdbx_description
1 polymer ?
#
loop_
_entity_poly.entity_id
_entity_poly.type
_entity_poly.pdbx_seq_one_letter_code
_entity_poly.pdbx_strand_id
1 'polypeptide(L)'
;WNTMYAGPMVDLYYMMHKAPEQQSPYYQGISEILMAFSLGMWTDLIGAIPYSEAFQGNKNLTPKFDFQEEIYNSIQKLLDSAITHLQATTSLFKPGADDFIYGGKISQWIKAAYTLKARFFLHLKKYNEALAALQNGFTSNDDDMQVNFTEKETEANPLYQFDVQRGDISMGPALMALMNQFNDPRRPFFAKKDDKGGFSSDSPLGPFYASANSPVPFITYAEAKFIEAECQLANGNKTAAYNAYKEGILASMAKVGVSDADAQSYWSQNTVDVGENNLTLKHIIEQKYIACFFSPEVYTDWRRTGFPELTPVKGNAIPRRFPYPQSERLYNYNNVKAAAPNFQDPNFIFTDKLWWDKTFWNP
;
A
#
# COMPACT_ATOMS: atom_id res chain seq x y z
N TRP A 1 14.23 7.43 3.28
CA TRP A 1 15.32 6.74 2.60
C TRP A 1 16.30 6.11 3.60
N ASN A 2 17.07 6.89 4.33
CA ASN A 2 18.07 6.36 5.29
C ASN A 2 17.42 5.42 6.31
N THR A 3 16.30 5.79 6.88
CA THR A 3 15.55 4.97 7.83
C THR A 3 15.20 3.59 7.26
N MET A 4 14.86 3.50 5.99
CA MET A 4 14.47 2.23 5.37
C MET A 4 15.68 1.37 4.99
N TYR A 5 16.69 1.96 4.34
CA TYR A 5 17.88 1.20 3.90
C TYR A 5 18.80 0.80 5.05
N ALA A 6 18.99 1.68 6.04
CA ALA A 6 19.83 1.42 7.21
C ALA A 6 19.09 0.79 8.40
N GLY A 7 17.81 0.51 8.24
CA GLY A 7 16.95 -0.16 9.22
C GLY A 7 16.26 -1.37 8.63
N PRO A 8 14.92 -1.35 8.41
CA PRO A 8 14.17 -2.55 8.05
C PRO A 8 14.73 -3.32 6.84
N MET A 9 15.13 -2.65 5.76
CA MET A 9 15.57 -3.37 4.56
C MET A 9 16.89 -4.10 4.75
N VAL A 10 17.87 -3.53 5.48
CA VAL A 10 19.13 -4.23 5.76
C VAL A 10 18.90 -5.40 6.71
N ASP A 11 18.01 -5.26 7.69
CA ASP A 11 17.66 -6.35 8.61
C ASP A 11 16.96 -7.50 7.87
N LEU A 12 16.03 -7.19 6.97
CA LEU A 12 15.38 -8.16 6.09
C LEU A 12 16.40 -8.86 5.19
N TYR A 13 17.34 -8.10 4.61
CA TYR A 13 18.43 -8.67 3.81
C TYR A 13 19.24 -9.69 4.60
N TYR A 14 19.66 -9.36 5.83
CA TYR A 14 20.40 -10.29 6.68
C TYR A 14 19.55 -11.49 7.08
N MET A 15 18.26 -11.31 7.39
CA MET A 15 17.36 -12.41 7.72
C MET A 15 17.19 -13.37 6.54
N MET A 16 17.00 -12.84 5.31
CA MET A 16 16.91 -13.65 4.08
C MET A 16 18.15 -14.54 3.85
N HIS A 17 19.36 -14.04 4.21
CA HIS A 17 20.60 -14.77 4.03
C HIS A 17 20.93 -15.70 5.22
N LYS A 18 20.52 -15.32 6.43
CA LYS A 18 20.78 -16.08 7.64
C LYS A 18 19.83 -17.26 7.85
N ALA A 19 18.58 -17.09 7.45
CA ALA A 19 17.55 -18.12 7.63
C ALA A 19 17.87 -19.45 6.92
N PRO A 20 18.39 -19.48 5.68
CA PRO A 20 18.83 -20.73 5.04
C PRO A 20 19.94 -21.44 5.80
N GLU A 21 20.95 -20.72 6.31
CA GLU A 21 22.04 -21.30 7.11
C GLU A 21 21.51 -21.98 8.38
N GLN A 22 20.39 -21.46 8.89
CA GLN A 22 19.72 -21.94 10.09
C GLN A 22 18.57 -22.93 9.79
N GLN A 23 18.41 -23.38 8.55
CA GLN A 23 17.32 -24.28 8.14
C GLN A 23 15.93 -23.77 8.57
N SER A 24 15.69 -22.46 8.40
CA SER A 24 14.50 -21.74 8.89
C SER A 24 13.72 -21.09 7.74
N PRO A 25 13.13 -21.89 6.82
CA PRO A 25 12.48 -21.38 5.63
C PRO A 25 11.29 -20.43 5.94
N TYR A 26 10.64 -20.58 7.09
CA TYR A 26 9.53 -19.67 7.43
C TYR A 26 10.00 -18.23 7.65
N TYR A 27 11.10 -18.01 8.37
CA TYR A 27 11.68 -16.68 8.50
C TYR A 27 12.21 -16.15 7.18
N GLN A 28 12.76 -17.02 6.33
CA GLN A 28 13.18 -16.64 4.98
C GLN A 28 11.99 -16.12 4.17
N GLY A 29 10.89 -16.88 4.10
CA GLY A 29 9.70 -16.49 3.36
C GLY A 29 9.06 -15.19 3.87
N ILE A 30 8.99 -15.00 5.20
CA ILE A 30 8.47 -13.77 5.80
C ILE A 30 9.35 -12.57 5.41
N SER A 31 10.67 -12.71 5.51
CA SER A 31 11.57 -11.62 5.13
C SER A 31 11.52 -11.29 3.64
N GLU A 32 11.32 -12.28 2.78
CA GLU A 32 11.12 -12.08 1.34
C GLU A 32 9.83 -11.30 1.04
N ILE A 33 8.71 -11.59 1.74
CA ILE A 33 7.45 -10.83 1.60
C ILE A 33 7.63 -9.38 2.03
N LEU A 34 8.24 -9.15 3.19
CA LEU A 34 8.45 -7.80 3.71
C LEU A 34 9.45 -7.00 2.85
N MET A 35 10.47 -7.66 2.29
CA MET A 35 11.38 -7.04 1.32
C MET A 35 10.65 -6.68 0.02
N ALA A 36 9.81 -7.57 -0.51
CA ALA A 36 9.02 -7.31 -1.71
C ALA A 36 8.06 -6.13 -1.51
N PHE A 37 7.37 -6.06 -0.36
CA PHE A 37 6.54 -4.92 0.02
C PHE A 37 7.35 -3.62 0.08
N SER A 38 8.52 -3.63 0.73
CA SER A 38 9.38 -2.46 0.87
C SER A 38 9.91 -1.96 -0.47
N LEU A 39 10.38 -2.87 -1.32
CA LEU A 39 10.83 -2.54 -2.69
C LEU A 39 9.69 -1.93 -3.52
N GLY A 40 8.49 -2.54 -3.46
CA GLY A 40 7.33 -2.03 -4.18
C GLY A 40 6.96 -0.63 -3.75
N MET A 41 6.81 -0.38 -2.45
CA MET A 41 6.50 0.95 -1.92
C MET A 41 7.53 2.00 -2.37
N TRP A 42 8.83 1.70 -2.27
CA TRP A 42 9.87 2.66 -2.65
C TRP A 42 9.97 2.90 -4.14
N THR A 43 9.92 1.85 -4.95
CA THR A 43 9.98 1.99 -6.40
C THR A 43 8.75 2.75 -6.93
N ASP A 44 7.58 2.57 -6.31
CA ASP A 44 6.35 3.28 -6.68
C ASP A 44 6.36 4.77 -6.26
N LEU A 45 7.18 5.14 -5.29
CA LEU A 45 7.37 6.54 -4.92
C LEU A 45 8.46 7.23 -5.73
N ILE A 46 9.59 6.55 -5.99
CA ILE A 46 10.83 7.17 -6.48
C ILE A 46 11.20 6.70 -7.89
N GLY A 47 10.87 5.47 -8.29
CA GLY A 47 11.28 4.84 -9.54
C GLY A 47 12.45 3.88 -9.36
N ALA A 48 13.56 4.08 -10.07
CA ALA A 48 14.76 3.26 -9.88
C ALA A 48 15.32 3.42 -8.47
N ILE A 49 15.72 2.31 -7.83
CA ILE A 49 16.25 2.26 -6.46
C ILE A 49 17.37 1.22 -6.35
N PRO A 50 18.36 1.38 -5.46
CA PRO A 50 19.37 0.35 -5.22
C PRO A 50 18.75 -0.90 -4.60
N TYR A 51 19.01 -2.08 -5.20
CA TYR A 51 18.65 -3.37 -4.64
C TYR A 51 19.72 -4.43 -4.89
N SER A 52 20.06 -4.71 -6.15
CA SER A 52 20.97 -5.80 -6.49
C SER A 52 22.39 -5.63 -5.95
N GLU A 53 22.82 -4.41 -5.75
CA GLU A 53 24.13 -4.05 -5.19
C GLU A 53 24.02 -3.39 -3.80
N ALA A 54 22.81 -3.30 -3.24
CA ALA A 54 22.60 -2.72 -1.91
C ALA A 54 23.09 -3.65 -0.79
N PHE A 55 23.11 -3.13 0.45
CA PHE A 55 23.39 -3.87 1.69
C PHE A 55 24.78 -4.50 1.82
N GLN A 56 25.75 -4.06 1.01
CA GLN A 56 27.12 -4.57 1.02
C GLN A 56 28.03 -3.87 2.05
N GLY A 57 27.51 -2.94 2.84
CA GLY A 57 28.26 -2.14 3.81
C GLY A 57 29.45 -1.42 3.14
N ASN A 58 30.61 -1.45 3.77
CA ASN A 58 31.81 -0.77 3.27
C ASN A 58 32.38 -1.34 1.96
N LYS A 59 31.85 -2.44 1.45
CA LYS A 59 32.33 -3.02 0.19
C LYS A 59 31.77 -2.26 -1.03
N ASN A 60 30.59 -1.65 -0.91
CA ASN A 60 30.00 -0.83 -1.95
C ASN A 60 29.19 0.32 -1.33
N LEU A 61 29.77 1.52 -1.32
CA LEU A 61 29.13 2.74 -0.79
C LEU A 61 28.33 3.50 -1.85
N THR A 62 28.45 3.13 -3.12
CA THR A 62 27.77 3.76 -4.25
C THR A 62 27.10 2.71 -5.13
N PRO A 63 26.09 1.98 -4.58
CA PRO A 63 25.40 0.95 -5.33
C PRO A 63 24.69 1.54 -6.56
N LYS A 64 24.62 0.77 -7.64
CA LYS A 64 23.81 1.13 -8.79
C LYS A 64 22.31 1.19 -8.42
N PHE A 65 21.57 1.94 -9.18
CA PHE A 65 20.11 1.93 -9.12
C PHE A 65 19.58 0.92 -10.13
N ASP A 66 18.85 -0.06 -9.65
CA ASP A 66 18.12 -0.99 -10.52
C ASP A 66 16.87 -0.28 -11.07
N PHE A 67 16.60 -0.44 -12.36
CA PHE A 67 15.43 0.18 -12.98
C PHE A 67 14.12 -0.40 -12.43
N GLN A 68 13.06 0.39 -12.46
CA GLN A 68 11.78 -0.01 -11.87
C GLN A 68 11.26 -1.34 -12.43
N GLU A 69 11.47 -1.63 -13.71
CA GLU A 69 11.13 -2.92 -14.31
C GLU A 69 11.89 -4.09 -13.65
N GLU A 70 13.19 -3.92 -13.38
CA GLU A 70 14.02 -4.93 -12.71
C GLU A 70 13.57 -5.14 -11.27
N ILE A 71 13.17 -4.06 -10.58
CA ILE A 71 12.62 -4.12 -9.22
C ILE A 71 11.28 -4.89 -9.24
N TYR A 72 10.36 -4.61 -10.16
CA TYR A 72 9.09 -5.33 -10.27
C TYR A 72 9.29 -6.83 -10.56
N ASN A 73 10.27 -7.17 -11.41
CA ASN A 73 10.65 -8.57 -11.64
C ASN A 73 11.22 -9.22 -10.36
N SER A 74 12.01 -8.47 -9.58
CA SER A 74 12.56 -8.95 -8.32
C SER A 74 11.48 -9.16 -7.26
N ILE A 75 10.50 -8.25 -7.18
CA ILE A 75 9.33 -8.38 -6.29
C ILE A 75 8.56 -9.68 -6.56
N GLN A 76 8.25 -9.97 -7.82
CA GLN A 76 7.52 -11.21 -8.16
C GLN A 76 8.33 -12.46 -7.80
N LYS A 77 9.65 -12.46 -8.06
CA LYS A 77 10.54 -13.56 -7.69
C LYS A 77 10.62 -13.76 -6.17
N LEU A 78 10.71 -12.68 -5.41
CA LEU A 78 10.73 -12.74 -3.94
C LEU A 78 9.42 -13.34 -3.42
N LEU A 79 8.27 -12.94 -3.94
CA LEU A 79 6.97 -13.46 -3.53
C LEU A 79 6.79 -14.93 -3.91
N ASP A 80 7.27 -15.38 -5.08
CA ASP A 80 7.24 -16.79 -5.48
C ASP A 80 8.16 -17.65 -4.59
N SER A 81 9.37 -17.14 -4.30
CA SER A 81 10.32 -17.78 -3.38
C SER A 81 9.72 -17.87 -1.98
N ALA A 82 9.12 -16.79 -1.48
CA ALA A 82 8.48 -16.74 -0.18
C ALA A 82 7.38 -17.80 -0.03
N ILE A 83 6.49 -17.92 -1.01
CA ILE A 83 5.42 -18.93 -1.03
C ILE A 83 6.03 -20.33 -0.94
N THR A 84 7.10 -20.60 -1.71
CA THR A 84 7.80 -21.89 -1.69
C THR A 84 8.41 -22.18 -0.31
N HIS A 85 9.08 -21.20 0.30
CA HIS A 85 9.69 -21.36 1.64
C HIS A 85 8.63 -21.55 2.73
N LEU A 86 7.52 -20.82 2.67
CA LEU A 86 6.43 -20.95 3.63
C LEU A 86 5.64 -22.25 3.50
N GLN A 87 5.68 -22.91 2.35
CA GLN A 87 5.10 -24.23 2.12
C GLN A 87 6.02 -25.39 2.57
N ALA A 88 7.23 -25.11 3.06
CA ALA A 88 8.13 -26.13 3.57
C ALA A 88 7.47 -26.92 4.72
N THR A 89 7.70 -28.22 4.74
CA THR A 89 7.12 -29.11 5.77
C THR A 89 7.77 -28.95 7.15
N THR A 90 9.00 -28.42 7.19
CA THR A 90 9.79 -28.26 8.42
C THR A 90 10.51 -26.92 8.43
N SER A 91 10.65 -26.34 9.63
CA SER A 91 11.51 -25.19 9.90
C SER A 91 12.11 -25.37 11.28
N LEU A 92 13.44 -25.22 11.42
CA LEU A 92 14.11 -25.40 12.69
C LEU A 92 13.63 -24.35 13.71
N PHE A 93 13.64 -23.09 13.30
CA PHE A 93 13.01 -22.00 14.05
C PHE A 93 11.69 -21.63 13.38
N LYS A 94 10.68 -21.36 14.21
CA LYS A 94 9.32 -21.01 13.76
C LYS A 94 8.95 -19.66 14.36
N PRO A 95 8.38 -18.75 13.56
CA PRO A 95 7.86 -17.49 14.07
C PRO A 95 6.72 -17.74 15.07
N GLY A 96 6.59 -16.85 16.03
CA GLY A 96 5.58 -16.91 17.10
C GLY A 96 5.27 -15.49 17.58
N ALA A 97 5.49 -15.20 18.86
CA ALA A 97 5.23 -13.88 19.45
C ALA A 97 6.15 -12.77 18.91
N ASP A 98 7.22 -13.10 18.24
CA ASP A 98 8.12 -12.19 17.52
C ASP A 98 7.58 -11.76 16.14
N ASP A 99 6.55 -12.43 15.64
CA ASP A 99 5.80 -12.02 14.46
C ASP A 99 4.62 -11.12 14.88
N PHE A 100 4.85 -9.81 14.86
CA PHE A 100 3.87 -8.79 15.27
C PHE A 100 2.71 -8.60 14.27
N ILE A 101 2.73 -9.30 13.13
CA ILE A 101 1.70 -9.20 12.09
C ILE A 101 0.71 -10.34 12.24
N TYR A 102 1.16 -11.58 12.21
CA TYR A 102 0.28 -12.76 12.21
C TYR A 102 0.53 -13.73 13.36
N GLY A 103 1.47 -13.44 14.29
CA GLY A 103 1.75 -14.32 15.43
C GLY A 103 2.21 -15.72 15.02
N GLY A 104 2.93 -15.83 13.91
CA GLY A 104 3.47 -17.09 13.38
C GLY A 104 2.48 -17.89 12.52
N LYS A 105 1.34 -17.35 12.13
CA LYS A 105 0.35 -18.03 11.27
C LYS A 105 0.80 -18.04 9.80
N ILE A 106 1.54 -19.08 9.43
CA ILE A 106 2.15 -19.22 8.10
C ILE A 106 1.13 -19.14 6.95
N SER A 107 -0.07 -19.69 7.14
CA SER A 107 -1.13 -19.63 6.11
C SER A 107 -1.55 -18.20 5.77
N GLN A 108 -1.56 -17.29 6.74
CA GLN A 108 -1.88 -15.87 6.51
C GLN A 108 -0.73 -15.16 5.76
N TRP A 109 0.53 -15.49 6.05
CA TRP A 109 1.67 -14.99 5.29
C TRP A 109 1.63 -15.43 3.82
N ILE A 110 1.23 -16.69 3.53
CA ILE A 110 1.04 -17.18 2.15
C ILE A 110 -0.03 -16.36 1.43
N LYS A 111 -1.19 -16.13 2.08
CA LYS A 111 -2.26 -15.30 1.52
C LYS A 111 -1.80 -13.85 1.27
N ALA A 112 -1.02 -13.28 2.19
CA ALA A 112 -0.43 -11.95 2.03
C ALA A 112 0.50 -11.87 0.81
N ALA A 113 1.35 -12.89 0.60
CA ALA A 113 2.21 -12.96 -0.57
C ALA A 113 1.40 -12.97 -1.88
N TYR A 114 0.35 -13.78 -1.97
CA TYR A 114 -0.52 -13.80 -3.14
C TYR A 114 -1.27 -12.48 -3.36
N THR A 115 -1.75 -11.83 -2.30
CA THR A 115 -2.43 -10.54 -2.40
C THR A 115 -1.48 -9.44 -2.85
N LEU A 116 -0.24 -9.42 -2.37
CA LEU A 116 0.80 -8.50 -2.84
C LEU A 116 1.18 -8.77 -4.31
N LYS A 117 1.26 -10.04 -4.75
CA LYS A 117 1.45 -10.37 -6.18
C LYS A 117 0.37 -9.72 -7.03
N ALA A 118 -0.89 -9.81 -6.60
CA ALA A 118 -2.02 -9.22 -7.33
C ALA A 118 -1.90 -7.68 -7.42
N ARG A 119 -1.54 -6.99 -6.33
CA ARG A 119 -1.29 -5.53 -6.35
C ARG A 119 -0.27 -5.16 -7.41
N PHE A 120 0.90 -5.81 -7.42
CA PHE A 120 1.96 -5.48 -8.36
C PHE A 120 1.67 -5.92 -9.80
N PHE A 121 0.89 -6.98 -10.01
CA PHE A 121 0.38 -7.33 -11.34
C PHE A 121 -0.62 -6.29 -11.85
N LEU A 122 -1.52 -5.77 -10.99
CA LEU A 122 -2.45 -4.70 -11.36
C LEU A 122 -1.72 -3.45 -11.86
N HIS A 123 -0.63 -3.02 -11.20
CA HIS A 123 0.16 -1.87 -11.63
C HIS A 123 0.67 -2.01 -13.08
N LEU A 124 0.89 -3.23 -13.54
CA LEU A 124 1.35 -3.56 -14.89
C LEU A 124 0.22 -3.96 -15.86
N LYS A 125 -1.05 -3.74 -15.50
CA LYS A 125 -2.23 -4.19 -16.25
C LYS A 125 -2.26 -5.69 -16.55
N LYS A 126 -1.55 -6.49 -15.76
CA LYS A 126 -1.59 -7.96 -15.85
C LYS A 126 -2.81 -8.49 -15.10
N TYR A 127 -4.00 -8.18 -15.63
CA TYR A 127 -5.27 -8.41 -14.93
C TYR A 127 -5.54 -9.89 -14.68
N ASN A 128 -5.22 -10.77 -15.63
CA ASN A 128 -5.42 -12.21 -15.47
C ASN A 128 -4.50 -12.81 -14.40
N GLU A 129 -3.24 -12.39 -14.37
CA GLU A 129 -2.26 -12.82 -13.36
C GLU A 129 -2.65 -12.29 -11.97
N ALA A 130 -3.18 -11.06 -11.89
CA ALA A 130 -3.71 -10.52 -10.64
C ALA A 130 -4.90 -11.34 -10.12
N LEU A 131 -5.87 -11.65 -10.97
CA LEU A 131 -7.03 -12.48 -10.62
C LEU A 131 -6.61 -13.90 -10.21
N ALA A 132 -5.67 -14.50 -10.92
CA ALA A 132 -5.14 -15.83 -10.56
C ALA A 132 -4.45 -15.82 -9.19
N ALA A 133 -3.70 -14.77 -8.87
CA ALA A 133 -3.08 -14.61 -7.57
C ALA A 133 -4.14 -14.44 -6.46
N LEU A 134 -5.17 -13.62 -6.66
CA LEU A 134 -6.23 -13.40 -5.68
C LEU A 134 -7.01 -14.65 -5.29
N GLN A 135 -7.04 -15.69 -6.12
CA GLN A 135 -7.66 -16.97 -5.77
C GLN A 135 -7.05 -17.64 -4.53
N ASN A 136 -5.77 -17.32 -4.24
CA ASN A 136 -5.05 -17.81 -3.07
C ASN A 136 -4.74 -16.67 -2.07
N GLY A 137 -5.28 -15.47 -2.31
CA GLY A 137 -5.09 -14.29 -1.49
C GLY A 137 -6.01 -14.22 -0.29
N PHE A 138 -6.21 -13.01 0.22
CA PHE A 138 -7.08 -12.74 1.36
C PHE A 138 -8.53 -13.14 1.11
N THR A 139 -9.18 -13.66 2.15
CA THR A 139 -10.57 -14.13 2.13
C THR A 139 -11.49 -13.39 3.11
N SER A 140 -10.92 -12.65 4.06
CA SER A 140 -11.65 -11.82 5.03
C SER A 140 -10.71 -10.76 5.62
N ASN A 141 -11.26 -9.83 6.40
CA ASN A 141 -10.48 -8.83 7.14
C ASN A 141 -9.52 -9.47 8.18
N ASP A 142 -9.73 -10.72 8.60
CA ASP A 142 -8.83 -11.45 9.49
C ASP A 142 -7.48 -11.79 8.83
N ASP A 143 -7.44 -11.72 7.52
CA ASP A 143 -6.23 -11.95 6.74
C ASP A 143 -5.41 -10.66 6.52
N ASP A 144 -5.91 -9.48 6.94
CA ASP A 144 -5.24 -8.20 6.73
C ASP A 144 -3.79 -8.24 7.24
N MET A 145 -2.84 -7.87 6.37
CA MET A 145 -1.45 -7.71 6.75
C MET A 145 -1.26 -6.36 7.43
N GLN A 146 -1.20 -6.35 8.76
CA GLN A 146 -1.13 -5.14 9.57
C GLN A 146 -0.35 -5.37 10.86
N VAL A 147 0.28 -4.30 11.37
CA VAL A 147 0.81 -4.29 12.74
C VAL A 147 -0.28 -3.78 13.68
N ASN A 148 -0.56 -4.53 14.73
CA ASN A 148 -1.47 -4.12 15.79
C ASN A 148 -0.66 -3.51 16.95
N PHE A 149 -1.13 -2.39 17.47
CA PHE A 149 -0.54 -1.67 18.58
C PHE A 149 -1.38 -1.85 19.83
N THR A 150 -0.85 -1.45 20.99
CA THR A 150 -1.53 -1.57 22.28
C THR A 150 -1.71 -0.19 22.93
N GLU A 151 -2.50 -0.10 24.01
CA GLU A 151 -2.68 1.14 24.76
C GLU A 151 -1.47 1.48 25.64
N LYS A 152 -0.50 0.57 25.76
CA LYS A 152 0.72 0.81 26.54
C LYS A 152 1.62 1.80 25.80
N GLU A 153 2.08 2.84 26.47
CA GLU A 153 2.82 3.98 25.90
C GLU A 153 3.99 3.55 25.02
N THR A 154 4.76 2.53 25.44
CA THR A 154 5.93 2.02 24.69
C THR A 154 5.58 1.17 23.49
N GLU A 155 4.32 0.79 23.32
CA GLU A 155 3.78 -0.08 22.28
C GLU A 155 2.65 0.62 21.52
N ALA A 156 2.43 1.92 21.75
CA ALA A 156 1.38 2.70 21.12
C ALA A 156 1.71 3.07 19.68
N ASN A 157 0.66 3.22 18.87
CA ASN A 157 0.75 3.58 17.45
C ASN A 157 1.60 4.86 17.25
N PRO A 158 2.62 4.85 16.38
CA PRO A 158 3.50 6.00 16.15
C PRO A 158 2.78 7.26 15.65
N LEU A 159 1.73 7.11 14.83
CA LEU A 159 0.95 8.25 14.36
C LEU A 159 0.17 8.90 15.52
N TYR A 160 -0.43 8.08 16.39
CA TYR A 160 -1.06 8.57 17.61
C TYR A 160 -0.08 9.36 18.48
N GLN A 161 1.12 8.80 18.74
CA GLN A 161 2.15 9.49 19.54
C GLN A 161 2.56 10.82 18.90
N PHE A 162 2.73 10.84 17.57
CA PHE A 162 3.07 12.06 16.83
C PHE A 162 1.93 13.08 16.91
N ASP A 163 0.67 12.66 16.72
CA ASP A 163 -0.50 13.54 16.76
C ASP A 163 -0.69 14.15 18.16
N VAL A 164 -0.55 13.34 19.22
CA VAL A 164 -0.62 13.82 20.62
C VAL A 164 0.48 14.84 20.96
N GLN A 165 1.69 14.65 20.43
CA GLN A 165 2.81 15.56 20.69
C GLN A 165 2.70 16.88 19.92
N ARG A 166 2.14 16.85 18.73
CA ARG A 166 2.13 18.02 17.84
C ARG A 166 0.76 18.71 17.75
N GLY A 167 -0.33 17.94 17.66
CA GLY A 167 -1.69 18.48 17.56
C GLY A 167 -1.96 19.30 16.29
N ASP A 168 -1.16 19.11 15.25
CA ASP A 168 -1.19 19.90 14.01
C ASP A 168 -1.57 19.07 12.76
N ILE A 169 -2.02 17.82 12.96
CA ILE A 169 -2.48 16.96 11.87
C ILE A 169 -3.97 17.16 11.65
N SER A 170 -4.34 17.44 10.41
CA SER A 170 -5.75 17.53 9.99
C SER A 170 -6.00 16.72 8.73
N MET A 171 -7.29 16.50 8.43
CA MET A 171 -7.74 15.72 7.28
C MET A 171 -7.43 16.42 5.96
N GLY A 172 -7.16 15.63 4.93
CA GLY A 172 -6.99 16.17 3.58
C GLY A 172 -8.33 16.61 2.95
N PRO A 173 -8.37 17.76 2.22
CA PRO A 173 -9.61 18.28 1.65
C PRO A 173 -10.27 17.33 0.65
N ALA A 174 -9.51 16.64 -0.18
CA ALA A 174 -10.03 15.73 -1.20
C ALA A 174 -10.78 14.54 -0.60
N LEU A 175 -10.21 13.91 0.44
CA LEU A 175 -10.86 12.79 1.11
C LEU A 175 -12.15 13.23 1.79
N MET A 176 -12.12 14.34 2.53
CA MET A 176 -13.30 14.82 3.24
C MET A 176 -14.41 15.27 2.30
N ALA A 177 -14.06 15.92 1.17
CA ALA A 177 -15.03 16.26 0.14
C ALA A 177 -15.72 15.00 -0.42
N LEU A 178 -14.94 13.96 -0.74
CA LEU A 178 -15.47 12.70 -1.27
C LEU A 178 -16.35 11.97 -0.24
N MET A 179 -15.92 11.86 1.01
CA MET A 179 -16.71 11.25 2.06
C MET A 179 -18.00 12.02 2.39
N ASN A 180 -17.97 13.37 2.28
CA ASN A 180 -19.16 14.19 2.44
C ASN A 180 -20.12 14.04 1.26
N GLN A 181 -19.61 13.98 0.02
CA GLN A 181 -20.41 13.74 -1.18
C GLN A 181 -21.22 12.45 -1.08
N PHE A 182 -20.63 11.38 -0.57
CA PHE A 182 -21.28 10.08 -0.38
C PHE A 182 -22.04 9.96 0.93
N ASN A 183 -22.04 10.98 1.79
CA ASN A 183 -22.57 10.87 3.16
C ASN A 183 -22.02 9.64 3.91
N ASP A 184 -20.72 9.41 3.81
CA ASP A 184 -20.03 8.19 4.21
C ASP A 184 -20.07 7.97 5.74
N PRO A 185 -20.59 6.83 6.23
CA PRO A 185 -20.68 6.53 7.67
C PRO A 185 -19.32 6.27 8.33
N ARG A 186 -18.23 6.10 7.56
CA ARG A 186 -16.88 5.98 8.10
C ARG A 186 -16.29 7.31 8.60
N ARG A 187 -16.91 8.46 8.28
CA ARG A 187 -16.42 9.79 8.69
C ARG A 187 -16.08 9.90 10.19
N PRO A 188 -16.94 9.51 11.14
CA PRO A 188 -16.63 9.65 12.57
C PRO A 188 -15.51 8.72 13.06
N PHE A 189 -15.16 7.70 12.29
CA PHE A 189 -14.01 6.82 12.58
C PHE A 189 -12.71 7.42 12.02
N PHE A 190 -12.78 8.11 10.88
CA PHE A 190 -11.63 8.68 10.18
C PHE A 190 -11.24 10.06 10.69
N ALA A 191 -12.22 10.86 11.10
CA ALA A 191 -12.05 12.24 11.52
C ALA A 191 -12.87 12.56 12.77
N LYS A 192 -12.36 13.41 13.65
CA LYS A 192 -13.16 14.10 14.67
C LYS A 192 -13.89 15.26 14.01
N LYS A 193 -14.98 15.72 14.63
CA LYS A 193 -15.64 16.94 14.18
C LYS A 193 -14.72 18.14 14.32
N ASP A 194 -14.78 19.06 13.38
CA ASP A 194 -14.13 20.36 13.46
C ASP A 194 -14.84 21.31 14.47
N ASP A 195 -14.27 22.48 14.68
CA ASP A 195 -14.81 23.47 15.62
C ASP A 195 -16.22 23.99 15.25
N LYS A 196 -16.67 23.73 14.00
CA LYS A 196 -18.00 24.06 13.50
C LYS A 196 -19.00 22.91 13.67
N GLY A 197 -18.54 21.78 14.19
CA GLY A 197 -19.35 20.58 14.41
C GLY A 197 -19.55 19.71 13.16
N GLY A 198 -18.80 19.98 12.07
CA GLY A 198 -18.83 19.27 10.80
C GLY A 198 -17.60 18.35 10.60
N PHE A 199 -17.51 17.78 9.40
CA PHE A 199 -16.35 17.04 8.92
C PHE A 199 -15.77 17.78 7.71
N SER A 200 -14.56 18.30 7.86
CA SER A 200 -13.87 19.13 6.86
C SER A 200 -12.37 18.84 6.81
N SER A 201 -11.64 19.60 5.99
CA SER A 201 -10.16 19.55 5.98
C SER A 201 -9.53 20.00 7.31
N ASP A 202 -10.27 20.73 8.14
CA ASP A 202 -9.80 21.21 9.44
C ASP A 202 -10.07 20.20 10.55
N SER A 203 -10.80 19.12 10.25
CA SER A 203 -11.07 18.04 11.21
C SER A 203 -9.79 17.34 11.65
N PRO A 204 -9.55 17.13 12.95
CA PRO A 204 -8.47 16.27 13.43
C PRO A 204 -8.70 14.81 13.03
N LEU A 205 -7.63 14.01 13.11
CA LEU A 205 -7.72 12.56 12.86
C LEU A 205 -8.70 11.88 13.83
N GLY A 206 -9.45 10.94 13.30
CA GLY A 206 -10.42 10.15 14.04
C GLY A 206 -9.83 8.96 14.79
N PRO A 207 -10.65 8.31 15.63
CA PRO A 207 -10.18 7.27 16.54
C PRO A 207 -9.63 6.02 15.85
N PHE A 208 -10.05 5.71 14.63
CA PHE A 208 -9.55 4.52 13.94
C PHE A 208 -8.07 4.64 13.56
N TYR A 209 -7.58 5.86 13.27
CA TYR A 209 -6.19 6.11 12.86
C TYR A 209 -5.32 6.73 13.95
N ALA A 210 -5.92 7.45 14.89
CA ALA A 210 -5.21 8.22 15.91
C ALA A 210 -5.62 7.82 17.34
N SER A 211 -5.71 6.53 17.62
CA SER A 211 -5.74 5.94 18.96
C SER A 211 -4.47 5.15 19.23
N ALA A 212 -4.14 4.97 20.51
CA ALA A 212 -2.92 4.27 20.91
C ALA A 212 -2.83 2.85 20.31
N ASN A 213 -3.96 2.16 20.21
CA ASN A 213 -4.09 0.82 19.66
C ASN A 213 -4.50 0.76 18.17
N SER A 214 -4.49 1.88 17.47
CA SER A 214 -4.83 1.91 16.02
C SER A 214 -3.90 1.01 15.22
N PRO A 215 -4.42 0.14 14.33
CA PRO A 215 -3.58 -0.72 13.49
C PRO A 215 -2.94 0.08 12.35
N VAL A 216 -1.78 -0.41 11.87
CA VAL A 216 -1.15 0.09 10.65
C VAL A 216 -1.19 -1.00 9.58
N PRO A 217 -2.09 -0.90 8.59
CA PRO A 217 -2.21 -1.88 7.53
C PRO A 217 -1.14 -1.68 6.45
N PHE A 218 -0.59 -2.78 5.93
CA PHE A 218 0.26 -2.83 4.74
C PHE A 218 -0.53 -3.17 3.48
N ILE A 219 -1.45 -4.12 3.58
CA ILE A 219 -2.43 -4.46 2.55
C ILE A 219 -3.65 -5.10 3.23
N THR A 220 -4.84 -4.81 2.71
CA THR A 220 -6.09 -5.23 3.33
C THR A 220 -6.95 -6.09 2.39
N TYR A 221 -7.88 -6.83 2.96
CA TYR A 221 -8.89 -7.58 2.22
C TYR A 221 -9.78 -6.64 1.38
N ALA A 222 -10.17 -5.50 1.95
CA ALA A 222 -10.90 -4.48 1.19
C ALA A 222 -10.15 -4.05 -0.07
N GLU A 223 -8.83 -3.80 0.04
CA GLU A 223 -7.99 -3.49 -1.13
C GLU A 223 -7.95 -4.64 -2.13
N ALA A 224 -7.81 -5.89 -1.67
CA ALA A 224 -7.82 -7.08 -2.54
C ALA A 224 -9.11 -7.15 -3.36
N LYS A 225 -10.25 -6.81 -2.76
CA LYS A 225 -11.55 -6.78 -3.45
C LYS A 225 -11.65 -5.64 -4.47
N PHE A 226 -11.07 -4.48 -4.20
CA PHE A 226 -11.01 -3.42 -5.21
C PHE A 226 -10.04 -3.75 -6.35
N ILE A 227 -8.93 -4.45 -6.09
CA ILE A 227 -8.06 -5.00 -7.14
C ILE A 227 -8.85 -6.00 -8.01
N GLU A 228 -9.60 -6.90 -7.40
CA GLU A 228 -10.47 -7.84 -8.11
C GLU A 228 -11.49 -7.11 -8.97
N ALA A 229 -12.19 -6.11 -8.40
CA ALA A 229 -13.19 -5.32 -9.11
C ALA A 229 -12.62 -4.63 -10.35
N GLU A 230 -11.45 -4.00 -10.22
CA GLU A 230 -10.76 -3.33 -11.35
C GLU A 230 -10.36 -4.34 -12.43
N CYS A 231 -9.74 -5.46 -12.04
CA CYS A 231 -9.32 -6.50 -13.00
C CYS A 231 -10.51 -7.14 -13.71
N GLN A 232 -11.60 -7.44 -13.00
CA GLN A 232 -12.83 -8.00 -13.59
C GLN A 232 -13.49 -7.00 -14.56
N LEU A 233 -13.53 -5.71 -14.16
CA LEU A 233 -14.08 -4.67 -15.02
C LEU A 233 -13.26 -4.53 -16.31
N ALA A 234 -11.93 -4.53 -16.20
CA ALA A 234 -11.03 -4.45 -17.37
C ALA A 234 -11.19 -5.64 -18.32
N ASN A 235 -11.49 -6.83 -17.77
CA ASN A 235 -11.77 -8.04 -18.55
C ASN A 235 -13.23 -8.12 -19.07
N GLY A 236 -14.07 -7.11 -18.81
CA GLY A 236 -15.47 -7.07 -19.25
C GLY A 236 -16.44 -7.91 -18.41
N ASN A 237 -15.99 -8.48 -17.28
CA ASN A 237 -16.80 -9.32 -16.39
C ASN A 237 -17.59 -8.45 -15.41
N LYS A 238 -18.60 -7.73 -15.88
CA LYS A 238 -19.32 -6.68 -15.14
C LYS A 238 -19.93 -7.17 -13.82
N THR A 239 -20.60 -8.33 -13.82
CA THR A 239 -21.21 -8.89 -12.61
C THR A 239 -20.16 -9.23 -11.54
N ALA A 240 -19.04 -9.84 -11.93
CA ALA A 240 -17.94 -10.14 -11.02
C ALA A 240 -17.30 -8.85 -10.46
N ALA A 241 -17.08 -7.86 -11.33
CA ALA A 241 -16.55 -6.55 -10.93
C ALA A 241 -17.46 -5.85 -9.92
N TYR A 242 -18.76 -5.84 -10.16
CA TYR A 242 -19.75 -5.24 -9.28
C TYR A 242 -19.83 -5.94 -7.91
N ASN A 243 -19.81 -7.27 -7.89
CA ASN A 243 -19.80 -8.03 -6.64
C ASN A 243 -18.54 -7.77 -5.82
N ALA A 244 -17.36 -7.75 -6.45
CA ALA A 244 -16.10 -7.44 -5.78
C ALA A 244 -16.06 -5.98 -5.28
N TYR A 245 -16.58 -5.01 -6.05
CA TYR A 245 -16.73 -3.61 -5.65
C TYR A 245 -17.59 -3.47 -4.39
N LYS A 246 -18.76 -4.10 -4.37
CA LYS A 246 -19.64 -4.14 -3.19
C LYS A 246 -18.92 -4.71 -1.99
N GLU A 247 -18.29 -5.85 -2.16
CA GLU A 247 -17.60 -6.55 -1.07
C GLU A 247 -16.43 -5.72 -0.52
N GLY A 248 -15.67 -5.03 -1.36
CA GLY A 248 -14.61 -4.11 -0.93
C GLY A 248 -15.13 -2.96 -0.06
N ILE A 249 -16.27 -2.37 -0.42
CA ILE A 249 -16.93 -1.34 0.39
C ILE A 249 -17.34 -1.90 1.75
N LEU A 250 -18.06 -3.01 1.77
CA LEU A 250 -18.58 -3.62 3.00
C LEU A 250 -17.45 -4.10 3.92
N ALA A 251 -16.39 -4.69 3.35
CA ALA A 251 -15.19 -5.10 4.09
C ALA A 251 -14.51 -3.90 4.75
N SER A 252 -14.35 -2.77 4.02
CA SER A 252 -13.79 -1.55 4.59
C SER A 252 -14.64 -0.99 5.73
N MET A 253 -15.97 -1.04 5.61
CA MET A 253 -16.87 -0.57 6.67
C MET A 253 -16.81 -1.45 7.92
N ALA A 254 -16.85 -2.77 7.75
CA ALA A 254 -16.71 -3.72 8.84
C ALA A 254 -15.37 -3.56 9.58
N LYS A 255 -14.29 -3.34 8.83
CA LYS A 255 -12.94 -3.11 9.39
C LYS A 255 -12.90 -1.94 10.38
N VAL A 256 -13.58 -0.84 10.07
CA VAL A 256 -13.53 0.37 10.91
C VAL A 256 -14.64 0.41 11.97
N GLY A 257 -15.55 -0.59 11.98
CA GLY A 257 -16.58 -0.71 12.99
C GLY A 257 -17.91 -0.02 12.67
N VAL A 258 -18.17 0.28 11.39
CA VAL A 258 -19.51 0.73 10.94
C VAL A 258 -20.50 -0.39 11.14
N SER A 259 -21.71 -0.09 11.65
CA SER A 259 -22.75 -1.09 11.83
C SER A 259 -23.22 -1.66 10.49
N ASP A 260 -23.67 -2.93 10.50
CA ASP A 260 -24.22 -3.56 9.29
C ASP A 260 -25.39 -2.77 8.71
N ALA A 261 -26.24 -2.19 9.56
CA ALA A 261 -27.38 -1.37 9.14
C ALA A 261 -26.93 -0.11 8.40
N ASP A 262 -25.92 0.61 8.93
CA ASP A 262 -25.37 1.81 8.30
C ASP A 262 -24.61 1.45 7.00
N ALA A 263 -23.90 0.32 6.98
CA ALA A 263 -23.20 -0.16 5.80
C ALA A 263 -24.18 -0.53 4.67
N GLN A 264 -25.30 -1.18 4.98
CA GLN A 264 -26.35 -1.49 4.00
C GLN A 264 -27.08 -0.22 3.54
N SER A 265 -27.34 0.72 4.45
CA SER A 265 -27.92 2.02 4.10
C SER A 265 -27.03 2.80 3.14
N TYR A 266 -25.72 2.80 3.41
CA TYR A 266 -24.73 3.43 2.52
C TYR A 266 -24.70 2.75 1.14
N TRP A 267 -24.64 1.42 1.12
CA TRP A 267 -24.66 0.66 -0.12
C TRP A 267 -25.91 0.98 -0.97
N SER A 268 -27.08 1.14 -0.35
CA SER A 268 -28.35 1.39 -1.05
C SER A 268 -28.48 2.77 -1.69
N GLN A 269 -27.49 3.65 -1.54
CA GLN A 269 -27.49 4.95 -2.20
C GLN A 269 -27.20 4.78 -3.70
N ASN A 270 -27.98 5.41 -4.58
CA ASN A 270 -27.80 5.36 -6.04
C ASN A 270 -26.43 5.89 -6.52
N THR A 271 -25.74 6.67 -5.69
CA THR A 271 -24.38 7.17 -5.96
C THR A 271 -23.30 6.15 -5.61
N VAL A 272 -23.63 5.10 -4.86
CA VAL A 272 -22.74 4.02 -4.44
C VAL A 272 -23.12 2.74 -5.18
N ASP A 273 -24.36 2.29 -5.06
CA ASP A 273 -24.94 1.21 -5.88
C ASP A 273 -25.36 1.78 -7.25
N VAL A 274 -24.40 1.84 -8.14
CA VAL A 274 -24.61 2.34 -9.52
C VAL A 274 -25.14 1.27 -10.46
N GLY A 275 -25.32 0.05 -9.98
CA GLY A 275 -25.67 -1.12 -10.77
C GLY A 275 -24.50 -1.63 -11.65
N GLU A 276 -24.52 -2.93 -11.98
CA GLU A 276 -23.41 -3.60 -12.66
C GLU A 276 -23.08 -3.02 -14.05
N ASN A 277 -24.10 -2.52 -14.76
CA ASN A 277 -23.92 -1.97 -16.12
C ASN A 277 -23.34 -0.55 -16.13
N ASN A 278 -23.44 0.17 -15.02
CA ASN A 278 -22.97 1.55 -14.90
C ASN A 278 -21.67 1.66 -14.08
N LEU A 279 -21.16 0.55 -13.53
CA LEU A 279 -19.91 0.54 -12.79
C LEU A 279 -18.76 0.94 -13.69
N THR A 280 -17.97 1.91 -13.26
CA THR A 280 -16.79 2.42 -13.97
C THR A 280 -15.55 2.34 -13.08
N LEU A 281 -14.38 2.47 -13.68
CA LEU A 281 -13.11 2.56 -12.94
C LEU A 281 -13.13 3.69 -11.90
N LYS A 282 -13.75 4.84 -12.23
CA LYS A 282 -13.89 5.97 -11.31
C LYS A 282 -14.59 5.54 -10.01
N HIS A 283 -15.72 4.85 -10.10
CA HIS A 283 -16.47 4.39 -8.91
C HIS A 283 -15.61 3.46 -8.05
N ILE A 284 -14.88 2.53 -8.67
CA ILE A 284 -14.00 1.58 -7.94
C ILE A 284 -12.89 2.34 -7.22
N ILE A 285 -12.20 3.24 -7.91
CA ILE A 285 -11.04 3.93 -7.35
C ILE A 285 -11.44 4.96 -6.28
N GLU A 286 -12.57 5.65 -6.43
CA GLU A 286 -13.07 6.57 -5.40
C GLU A 286 -13.38 5.83 -4.09
N GLN A 287 -14.00 4.66 -4.15
CA GLN A 287 -14.25 3.85 -2.95
C GLN A 287 -12.95 3.20 -2.41
N LYS A 288 -12.04 2.77 -3.28
CA LYS A 288 -10.71 2.29 -2.88
C LYS A 288 -9.91 3.40 -2.19
N TYR A 289 -9.98 4.63 -2.69
CA TYR A 289 -9.31 5.80 -2.11
C TYR A 289 -9.74 6.05 -0.67
N ILE A 290 -11.04 5.93 -0.37
CA ILE A 290 -11.56 6.02 0.99
C ILE A 290 -11.08 4.82 1.83
N ALA A 291 -11.22 3.59 1.31
CA ALA A 291 -10.89 2.37 2.04
C ALA A 291 -9.40 2.25 2.40
N CYS A 292 -8.53 2.75 1.53
CA CYS A 292 -7.08 2.69 1.67
C CYS A 292 -6.46 4.00 2.22
N PHE A 293 -7.26 4.83 2.91
CA PHE A 293 -6.74 6.04 3.54
C PHE A 293 -5.51 5.73 4.43
N PHE A 294 -4.51 6.60 4.41
CA PHE A 294 -3.18 6.41 5.01
C PHE A 294 -2.27 5.38 4.32
N SER A 295 -2.70 4.72 3.25
CA SER A 295 -1.81 3.88 2.45
C SER A 295 -1.16 4.70 1.33
N PRO A 296 0.16 4.54 1.07
CA PRO A 296 0.82 5.10 -0.11
C PRO A 296 0.20 4.61 -1.43
N GLU A 297 -0.53 3.50 -1.41
CA GLU A 297 -1.20 2.91 -2.56
C GLU A 297 -2.20 3.86 -3.21
N VAL A 298 -2.89 4.71 -2.44
CA VAL A 298 -3.83 5.70 -3.00
C VAL A 298 -3.14 6.71 -3.92
N TYR A 299 -1.86 7.02 -3.67
CA TYR A 299 -1.06 7.88 -4.55
C TYR A 299 -0.65 7.13 -5.83
N THR A 300 -0.37 5.84 -5.74
CA THR A 300 -0.11 4.98 -6.91
C THR A 300 -1.37 4.85 -7.77
N ASP A 301 -2.52 4.57 -7.15
CA ASP A 301 -3.79 4.46 -7.84
C ASP A 301 -4.17 5.76 -8.56
N TRP A 302 -4.01 6.91 -7.91
CA TRP A 302 -4.28 8.19 -8.55
C TRP A 302 -3.38 8.42 -9.78
N ARG A 303 -2.08 8.12 -9.69
CA ARG A 303 -1.15 8.26 -10.83
C ARG A 303 -1.49 7.32 -11.98
N ARG A 304 -1.94 6.09 -11.68
CA ARG A 304 -2.34 5.09 -12.68
C ARG A 304 -3.61 5.50 -13.42
N THR A 305 -4.61 5.98 -12.67
CA THR A 305 -6.00 6.06 -13.16
C THR A 305 -6.51 7.48 -13.34
N GLY A 306 -5.88 8.48 -12.72
CA GLY A 306 -6.37 9.85 -12.64
C GLY A 306 -7.50 10.06 -11.63
N PHE A 307 -7.91 9.02 -10.91
CA PHE A 307 -9.02 9.08 -9.94
C PHE A 307 -8.52 8.92 -8.49
N PRO A 308 -9.24 9.54 -7.50
CA PRO A 308 -10.25 10.58 -7.70
C PRO A 308 -9.66 11.81 -8.43
N GLU A 309 -10.50 12.61 -9.05
CA GLU A 309 -10.06 13.85 -9.66
C GLU A 309 -9.56 14.81 -8.58
N LEU A 310 -8.24 15.03 -8.54
CA LEU A 310 -7.58 15.84 -7.52
C LEU A 310 -7.17 17.20 -8.09
N THR A 311 -7.31 18.24 -7.26
CA THR A 311 -6.75 19.56 -7.50
C THR A 311 -5.51 19.77 -6.63
N PRO A 312 -4.44 20.42 -7.14
CA PRO A 312 -3.28 20.74 -6.32
C PRO A 312 -3.67 21.66 -5.14
N VAL A 313 -3.19 21.33 -3.93
CA VAL A 313 -3.38 22.22 -2.76
C VAL A 313 -2.48 23.45 -2.87
N LYS A 314 -1.33 23.32 -3.51
CA LYS A 314 -0.41 24.43 -3.81
C LYS A 314 0.15 24.27 -5.22
N GLY A 315 0.40 25.41 -5.88
CA GLY A 315 0.93 25.42 -7.25
C GLY A 315 -0.08 24.95 -8.29
N ASN A 316 0.41 24.54 -9.47
CA ASN A 316 -0.41 24.24 -10.64
C ASN A 316 -0.42 22.74 -11.01
N ALA A 317 0.33 21.92 -10.31
CA ALA A 317 0.43 20.49 -10.60
C ALA A 317 0.66 19.67 -9.32
N ILE A 318 0.20 18.43 -9.35
CA ILE A 318 0.49 17.43 -8.31
C ILE A 318 1.76 16.68 -8.72
N PRO A 319 2.74 16.48 -7.83
CA PRO A 319 3.92 15.68 -8.13
C PRO A 319 3.57 14.27 -8.61
N ARG A 320 4.31 13.76 -9.59
CA ARG A 320 4.13 12.40 -10.16
C ARG A 320 5.11 11.40 -9.54
N ARG A 321 6.10 11.86 -8.79
CA ARG A 321 7.10 11.06 -8.09
C ARG A 321 7.74 11.86 -6.96
N PHE A 322 8.44 11.18 -6.07
CA PHE A 322 9.31 11.82 -5.09
C PHE A 322 10.70 12.12 -5.72
N PRO A 323 11.39 13.17 -5.23
CA PRO A 323 12.78 13.42 -5.62
C PRO A 323 13.70 12.37 -4.99
N TYR A 324 14.85 12.13 -5.65
CA TYR A 324 15.92 11.37 -5.00
C TYR A 324 16.45 12.13 -3.78
N PRO A 325 16.81 11.41 -2.69
CA PRO A 325 17.35 12.03 -1.48
C PRO A 325 18.60 12.84 -1.76
N GLN A 326 18.84 13.87 -0.96
CA GLN A 326 20.01 14.72 -1.12
C GLN A 326 21.33 13.93 -0.96
N SER A 327 21.38 12.96 -0.03
CA SER A 327 22.53 12.07 0.14
C SER A 327 22.89 11.35 -1.16
N GLU A 328 21.92 10.75 -1.83
CA GLU A 328 22.16 10.04 -3.08
C GLU A 328 22.60 11.00 -4.21
N ARG A 329 21.95 12.15 -4.32
CA ARG A 329 22.31 13.17 -5.32
C ARG A 329 23.72 13.74 -5.15
N LEU A 330 24.27 13.68 -3.92
CA LEU A 330 25.62 14.19 -3.61
C LEU A 330 26.66 13.08 -3.64
N TYR A 331 26.40 11.96 -2.97
CA TYR A 331 27.42 10.93 -2.74
C TYR A 331 27.34 9.75 -3.72
N ASN A 332 26.19 9.56 -4.39
CA ASN A 332 26.00 8.53 -5.43
C ASN A 332 25.55 9.14 -6.77
N TYR A 333 26.04 10.34 -7.06
CA TYR A 333 25.60 11.20 -8.17
C TYR A 333 25.56 10.49 -9.52
N ASN A 334 26.61 9.75 -9.89
CA ASN A 334 26.72 9.13 -11.20
C ASN A 334 25.62 8.06 -11.41
N ASN A 335 25.31 7.28 -10.38
CA ASN A 335 24.27 6.26 -10.45
C ASN A 335 22.86 6.88 -10.46
N VAL A 336 22.64 7.98 -9.69
CA VAL A 336 21.38 8.74 -9.77
C VAL A 336 21.19 9.32 -11.16
N LYS A 337 22.26 9.92 -11.74
CA LYS A 337 22.23 10.50 -13.10
C LYS A 337 21.97 9.44 -14.17
N ALA A 338 22.52 8.24 -14.03
CA ALA A 338 22.27 7.13 -14.94
C ALA A 338 20.79 6.66 -14.86
N ALA A 339 20.23 6.60 -13.65
CA ALA A 339 18.85 6.18 -13.42
C ALA A 339 17.80 7.24 -13.79
N ALA A 340 18.14 8.52 -13.65
CA ALA A 340 17.26 9.65 -13.89
C ALA A 340 18.07 10.85 -14.44
N PRO A 341 18.34 10.92 -15.74
CA PRO A 341 19.19 11.95 -16.33
C PRO A 341 18.76 13.40 -16.05
N ASN A 342 17.45 13.60 -15.84
CA ASN A 342 16.83 14.90 -15.62
C ASN A 342 16.58 15.23 -14.14
N PHE A 343 17.14 14.47 -13.20
CA PHE A 343 16.83 14.61 -11.77
C PHE A 343 17.14 16.01 -11.18
N GLN A 344 17.93 16.83 -11.86
CA GLN A 344 18.26 18.20 -11.47
C GLN A 344 17.28 19.26 -12.01
N ASP A 345 16.39 18.89 -12.94
CA ASP A 345 15.34 19.79 -13.43
C ASP A 345 14.40 20.15 -12.26
N PRO A 346 14.13 21.43 -11.99
CA PRO A 346 13.18 21.85 -10.97
C PRO A 346 11.78 21.24 -11.14
N ASN A 347 11.39 20.92 -12.38
CA ASN A 347 10.11 20.29 -12.70
C ASN A 347 10.13 18.75 -12.68
N PHE A 348 11.28 18.13 -12.41
CA PHE A 348 11.46 16.69 -12.47
C PHE A 348 10.36 15.89 -11.78
N ILE A 349 9.98 16.28 -10.57
CA ILE A 349 8.95 15.58 -9.81
C ILE A 349 7.54 15.68 -10.43
N PHE A 350 7.30 16.67 -11.30
CA PHE A 350 6.01 16.89 -11.95
C PHE A 350 5.95 16.28 -13.35
N THR A 351 7.07 16.22 -14.07
CA THR A 351 7.12 15.90 -15.50
C THR A 351 7.70 14.51 -15.78
N ASP A 352 8.60 14.01 -14.91
CA ASP A 352 9.22 12.71 -15.12
C ASP A 352 8.40 11.59 -14.48
N LYS A 353 7.50 11.01 -15.27
CA LYS A 353 6.66 9.86 -14.88
C LYS A 353 7.53 8.63 -14.60
N LEU A 354 7.07 7.76 -13.71
CA LEU A 354 7.69 6.46 -13.43
C LEU A 354 7.54 5.50 -14.61
N TRP A 355 8.35 4.44 -14.66
CA TRP A 355 8.34 3.49 -15.77
C TRP A 355 6.96 2.88 -16.03
N TRP A 356 6.28 2.35 -15.00
CA TRP A 356 4.95 1.77 -15.17
C TRP A 356 3.90 2.83 -15.55
N ASP A 357 4.03 4.07 -15.07
CA ASP A 357 3.14 5.19 -15.41
C ASP A 357 3.28 5.59 -16.90
N LYS A 358 4.52 5.58 -17.41
CA LYS A 358 4.80 5.83 -18.84
C LYS A 358 4.36 4.68 -19.74
N THR A 359 4.59 3.44 -19.30
CA THR A 359 4.47 2.25 -20.15
C THR A 359 3.04 1.76 -20.24
N PHE A 360 2.34 1.73 -19.12
CA PHE A 360 1.03 1.08 -19.05
C PHE A 360 -0.15 2.05 -18.86
N TRP A 361 0.08 3.21 -18.24
CA TRP A 361 -0.99 4.14 -17.83
C TRP A 361 -0.91 5.52 -18.49
N ASN A 362 -0.16 5.63 -19.56
CA ASN A 362 -0.13 6.87 -20.35
C ASN A 362 -1.43 6.92 -21.18
N PRO A 363 -2.31 7.95 -21.01
CA PRO A 363 -3.54 8.09 -21.78
C PRO A 363 -3.26 8.46 -23.25
#